data_2fd1f46af825def33a78ba9fadd0c895
#
_entry.id   2fd1f46af825def33a78ba9fadd0c895
#
_cell.length_a   1.000
_cell.length_b   1.000
_cell.length_c   1.000
_cell.angle_alpha   90.00
_cell.angle_beta   90.00
_cell.angle_gamma   90.00
#
_symmetry.space_group_name_H-M   'P 1'
#
loop_
_entity.id
_entity.type
_entity.pdbx_description
1 polymer ?
#
loop_
_entity_poly.entity_id
_entity_poly.type
_entity_poly.pdbx_seq_one_letter_code
_entity_poly.pdbx_strand_id
1 'polypeptide(L)'
;GNEINNGMSGETDVANIRKLLTAGSKAVREAAANSGKEILVAIHYTNIDDMKKLDTLLTGLQVKEIDYDIVGLSFYPYWHGTMDDLKNAITHIRNTYGKKVYVAENAYCYTAEDGDGSANSVEGTDDLAEGYSASVQGQANEVRDVCAAASEAGAEGVFYWEGTWIPVGPADADNSDLWEKYGSGWASSYASGYDPKDAGQYYGGCSWDNQAMFDFTGHPLASLNVFKYLKYGATAPLAVDSIPEVTVACNIGTDPELPDTVSVIYNDRSEAQVPVIWNTDDVAAIDTKNGGNFTVSGTLDDGTEVTAAVTVDRINYVQNPSFEDSDTSMWTVNYSGETDPTDYQVKAADAHSGEVAFHFWSGSADMDFSIEQSFTDLEPGTYELSAFSQGGDLSDDASMELYAMVDGKELTAPFMLTTYADWQNPVIPEIEVTDGSLTIGVRYKCNVNSWGTLDDVTLYKIAE
;
A
#
# COMPACT_ATOMS: atom_id res chain seq x y z
N GLY A 1 12.28 -33.11 11.74
CA GLY A 1 12.00 -31.94 12.59
C GLY A 1 11.46 -30.83 11.75
N ASN A 2 10.59 -30.03 12.33
CA ASN A 2 10.05 -28.83 11.70
C ASN A 2 11.16 -27.78 11.60
N GLU A 3 11.37 -27.19 10.42
CA GLU A 3 12.26 -26.05 10.17
C GLU A 3 13.60 -26.14 10.90
N ILE A 4 14.35 -27.20 10.62
CA ILE A 4 15.57 -27.60 11.39
C ILE A 4 16.70 -26.56 11.40
N ASN A 5 16.64 -25.53 10.55
CA ASN A 5 17.56 -24.38 10.59
C ASN A 5 17.33 -23.46 11.80
N ASN A 6 16.17 -23.55 12.45
CA ASN A 6 15.84 -22.85 13.69
C ASN A 6 16.08 -23.69 14.95
N GLY A 7 16.51 -24.93 14.77
CA GLY A 7 16.73 -25.90 15.86
C GLY A 7 15.88 -27.16 15.66
N MET A 8 16.13 -28.19 16.46
CA MET A 8 15.42 -29.46 16.39
C MET A 8 15.31 -30.09 17.78
N SER A 9 14.10 -30.33 18.26
CA SER A 9 13.83 -31.00 19.56
C SER A 9 14.57 -30.33 20.74
N GLY A 10 14.55 -28.98 20.78
CA GLY A 10 15.24 -28.19 21.80
C GLY A 10 16.76 -28.03 21.59
N GLU A 11 17.34 -28.64 20.57
CA GLU A 11 18.72 -28.51 20.21
C GLU A 11 18.96 -27.43 19.15
N THR A 12 19.92 -26.57 19.37
CA THR A 12 20.38 -25.56 18.41
C THR A 12 21.82 -25.85 17.92
N ASP A 13 22.55 -26.73 18.58
CA ASP A 13 23.86 -27.17 18.14
C ASP A 13 23.78 -28.10 16.93
N VAL A 14 24.38 -27.67 15.82
CA VAL A 14 24.36 -28.40 14.56
C VAL A 14 24.89 -29.84 14.65
N ALA A 15 25.87 -30.10 15.52
CA ALA A 15 26.40 -31.42 15.70
C ALA A 15 25.41 -32.36 16.41
N ASN A 16 24.60 -31.83 17.31
CA ASN A 16 23.54 -32.59 17.98
C ASN A 16 22.34 -32.78 17.04
N ILE A 17 21.94 -31.76 16.29
CA ILE A 17 20.91 -31.87 15.23
C ILE A 17 21.27 -32.99 14.24
N ARG A 18 22.54 -33.07 13.80
CA ARG A 18 23.01 -34.16 12.92
C ARG A 18 22.87 -35.55 13.56
N LYS A 19 23.15 -35.70 14.87
CA LYS A 19 22.92 -36.96 15.57
C LYS A 19 21.45 -37.36 15.57
N LEU A 20 20.56 -36.39 15.82
CA LEU A 20 19.10 -36.60 15.79
C LEU A 20 18.62 -37.03 14.38
N LEU A 21 19.06 -36.30 13.34
CA LEU A 21 18.75 -36.63 11.95
C LEU A 21 19.25 -38.03 11.57
N THR A 22 20.48 -38.38 11.94
CA THR A 22 21.05 -39.73 11.69
C THR A 22 20.21 -40.82 12.37
N ALA A 23 19.86 -40.63 13.65
CA ALA A 23 19.05 -41.59 14.39
C ALA A 23 17.65 -41.76 13.81
N GLY A 24 17.00 -40.65 13.46
CA GLY A 24 15.69 -40.65 12.83
C GLY A 24 15.67 -41.33 11.45
N SER A 25 16.64 -40.97 10.60
CA SER A 25 16.77 -41.59 9.28
C SER A 25 17.00 -43.10 9.39
N LYS A 26 17.92 -43.52 10.25
CA LYS A 26 18.16 -44.96 10.48
C LYS A 26 16.89 -45.70 10.91
N ALA A 27 16.13 -45.13 11.84
CA ALA A 27 14.86 -45.77 12.26
C ALA A 27 13.84 -45.88 11.13
N VAL A 28 13.72 -44.88 10.28
CA VAL A 28 12.85 -44.90 9.11
C VAL A 28 13.30 -45.98 8.12
N ARG A 29 14.62 -46.11 7.84
CA ARG A 29 15.15 -47.16 6.94
C ARG A 29 14.93 -48.56 7.51
N GLU A 30 15.07 -48.77 8.81
CA GLU A 30 14.76 -50.01 9.48
C GLU A 30 13.26 -50.38 9.34
N ALA A 31 12.37 -49.41 9.57
CA ALA A 31 10.94 -49.59 9.42
C ALA A 31 10.56 -49.91 7.96
N ALA A 32 11.16 -49.24 6.97
CA ALA A 32 10.99 -49.49 5.55
C ALA A 32 11.39 -50.92 5.20
N ALA A 33 12.57 -51.34 5.64
CA ALA A 33 13.06 -52.70 5.41
C ALA A 33 12.14 -53.79 6.03
N ASN A 34 11.69 -53.56 7.27
CA ASN A 34 10.82 -54.48 7.98
C ASN A 34 9.41 -54.58 7.36
N SER A 35 8.90 -53.48 6.80
CA SER A 35 7.57 -53.44 6.18
C SER A 35 7.57 -53.82 4.70
N GLY A 36 8.73 -53.89 4.07
CA GLY A 36 8.87 -54.09 2.62
C GLY A 36 8.35 -52.89 1.80
N LYS A 37 8.21 -51.71 2.41
CA LYS A 37 7.73 -50.48 1.76
C LYS A 37 8.87 -49.51 1.53
N GLU A 38 8.81 -48.77 0.42
CA GLU A 38 9.65 -47.58 0.25
C GLU A 38 9.11 -46.45 1.12
N ILE A 39 9.97 -45.96 2.01
CA ILE A 39 9.64 -44.82 2.90
C ILE A 39 10.74 -43.78 2.73
N LEU A 40 10.36 -42.57 2.25
CA LEU A 40 11.30 -41.48 2.03
C LEU A 40 11.50 -40.69 3.32
N VAL A 41 12.72 -40.16 3.49
CA VAL A 41 13.10 -39.32 4.61
C VAL A 41 13.16 -37.88 4.12
N ALA A 42 12.37 -37.02 4.71
CA ALA A 42 12.39 -35.57 4.43
C ALA A 42 13.03 -34.80 5.60
N ILE A 43 13.82 -33.78 5.26
CA ILE A 43 14.23 -32.72 6.18
C ILE A 43 13.47 -31.45 5.81
N HIS A 44 13.23 -30.59 6.80
CA HIS A 44 12.41 -29.39 6.61
C HIS A 44 13.20 -28.11 6.89
N TYR A 45 13.14 -27.15 5.97
CA TYR A 45 13.88 -25.89 5.99
C TYR A 45 12.95 -24.70 5.75
N THR A 46 13.23 -23.56 6.40
CA THR A 46 12.53 -22.28 6.17
C THR A 46 13.52 -21.16 5.84
N ASN A 47 13.02 -19.97 5.48
CA ASN A 47 13.78 -18.78 5.06
C ASN A 47 14.62 -19.03 3.80
N ILE A 48 13.94 -19.40 2.72
CA ILE A 48 14.57 -19.72 1.43
C ILE A 48 15.15 -18.49 0.72
N ASP A 49 14.81 -17.28 1.16
CA ASP A 49 15.41 -16.01 0.73
C ASP A 49 16.90 -15.92 1.09
N ASP A 50 17.34 -16.64 2.12
CA ASP A 50 18.77 -16.74 2.51
C ASP A 50 19.42 -18.01 1.92
N MET A 51 19.68 -18.01 0.62
CA MET A 51 20.33 -19.11 -0.10
C MET A 51 21.69 -19.52 0.51
N LYS A 52 22.40 -18.59 1.14
CA LYS A 52 23.69 -18.89 1.76
C LYS A 52 23.54 -19.74 3.01
N LYS A 53 22.52 -19.50 3.83
CA LYS A 53 22.22 -20.36 4.99
C LYS A 53 21.73 -21.73 4.55
N LEU A 54 20.89 -21.79 3.52
CA LEU A 54 20.44 -23.04 2.91
C LEU A 54 21.65 -23.88 2.48
N ASP A 55 22.56 -23.32 1.69
CA ASP A 55 23.77 -23.99 1.24
C ASP A 55 24.68 -24.45 2.39
N THR A 56 24.81 -23.63 3.42
CA THR A 56 25.61 -23.98 4.61
C THR A 56 25.06 -25.22 5.31
N LEU A 57 23.72 -25.30 5.45
CA LEU A 57 23.06 -26.46 6.05
C LEU A 57 23.23 -27.69 5.15
N LEU A 58 22.81 -27.62 3.90
CA LEU A 58 22.78 -28.77 2.99
C LEU A 58 24.18 -29.32 2.69
N THR A 59 25.18 -28.45 2.48
CA THR A 59 26.57 -28.84 2.36
C THR A 59 27.06 -29.53 3.63
N GLY A 60 26.71 -29.00 4.80
CA GLY A 60 27.05 -29.60 6.07
C GLY A 60 26.45 -30.99 6.29
N LEU A 61 25.23 -31.21 5.82
CA LEU A 61 24.58 -32.53 5.84
C LEU A 61 25.22 -33.50 4.84
N GLN A 62 25.54 -33.05 3.64
CA GLN A 62 26.21 -33.82 2.60
C GLN A 62 27.62 -34.28 3.05
N VAL A 63 28.46 -33.38 3.58
CA VAL A 63 29.80 -33.68 4.09
C VAL A 63 29.77 -34.71 5.22
N LYS A 64 28.68 -34.77 5.99
CA LYS A 64 28.48 -35.73 7.07
C LYS A 64 27.68 -36.95 6.65
N GLU A 65 27.43 -37.12 5.38
CA GLU A 65 26.71 -38.26 4.79
C GLU A 65 25.39 -38.56 5.52
N ILE A 66 24.65 -37.50 5.90
CA ILE A 66 23.31 -37.67 6.48
C ILE A 66 22.38 -38.22 5.40
N ASP A 67 21.74 -39.32 5.71
CA ASP A 67 20.82 -40.00 4.80
C ASP A 67 19.42 -39.34 4.84
N TYR A 68 19.05 -38.71 3.74
CA TYR A 68 17.72 -38.16 3.49
C TYR A 68 17.45 -38.10 1.98
N ASP A 69 16.18 -38.06 1.59
CA ASP A 69 15.74 -38.11 0.19
C ASP A 69 15.21 -36.76 -0.28
N ILE A 70 14.55 -36.04 0.60
CA ILE A 70 13.73 -34.86 0.27
C ILE A 70 14.10 -33.67 1.17
N VAL A 71 14.06 -32.47 0.59
CA VAL A 71 14.05 -31.20 1.32
C VAL A 71 12.62 -30.62 1.21
N GLY A 72 11.94 -30.50 2.34
CA GLY A 72 10.69 -29.75 2.45
C GLY A 72 11.00 -28.28 2.74
N LEU A 73 10.30 -27.37 2.09
CA LEU A 73 10.48 -25.93 2.23
C LEU A 73 9.21 -25.30 2.80
N SER A 74 9.32 -24.47 3.85
CA SER A 74 8.26 -23.51 4.16
C SER A 74 8.37 -22.35 3.18
N PHE A 75 7.26 -21.99 2.56
CA PHE A 75 7.17 -20.81 1.70
C PHE A 75 5.90 -20.03 2.01
N TYR A 76 6.10 -18.88 2.62
CA TYR A 76 5.07 -17.89 2.86
C TYR A 76 5.52 -16.59 2.18
N PRO A 77 4.86 -16.12 1.12
CA PRO A 77 5.33 -14.96 0.35
C PRO A 77 5.38 -13.67 1.17
N TYR A 78 4.76 -13.62 2.32
CA TYR A 78 4.90 -12.53 3.28
C TYR A 78 6.34 -12.32 3.77
N TRP A 79 7.13 -13.42 3.90
CA TRP A 79 8.42 -13.39 4.59
C TRP A 79 9.57 -14.07 3.82
N HIS A 80 9.24 -14.94 2.86
CA HIS A 80 10.22 -15.85 2.25
C HIS A 80 10.59 -15.50 0.81
N GLY A 81 10.26 -14.25 0.36
CA GLY A 81 10.57 -13.77 -0.97
C GLY A 81 9.51 -14.04 -2.01
N THR A 82 9.88 -13.99 -3.27
CA THR A 82 9.02 -14.06 -4.44
C THR A 82 8.83 -15.50 -4.96
N MET A 83 7.92 -15.68 -5.92
CA MET A 83 7.77 -16.95 -6.66
C MET A 83 9.06 -17.33 -7.40
N ASP A 84 9.86 -16.36 -7.85
CA ASP A 84 11.16 -16.63 -8.47
C ASP A 84 12.19 -17.11 -7.46
N ASP A 85 12.16 -16.60 -6.22
CA ASP A 85 13.01 -17.11 -5.14
C ASP A 85 12.68 -18.56 -4.81
N LEU A 86 11.39 -18.92 -4.78
CA LEU A 86 10.94 -20.29 -4.60
C LEU A 86 11.44 -21.20 -5.73
N LYS A 87 11.26 -20.79 -6.99
CA LYS A 87 11.75 -21.55 -8.16
C LYS A 87 13.26 -21.75 -8.12
N ASN A 88 13.99 -20.68 -7.77
CA ASN A 88 15.45 -20.70 -7.64
C ASN A 88 15.92 -21.68 -6.56
N ALA A 89 15.30 -21.64 -5.36
CA ALA A 89 15.63 -22.51 -4.26
C ALA A 89 15.39 -23.98 -4.62
N ILE A 90 14.24 -24.33 -5.19
CA ILE A 90 13.88 -25.67 -5.63
C ILE A 90 14.88 -26.17 -6.69
N THR A 91 15.13 -25.37 -7.72
CA THR A 91 16.03 -25.71 -8.82
C THR A 91 17.46 -25.91 -8.31
N HIS A 92 17.91 -25.04 -7.42
CA HIS A 92 19.24 -25.12 -6.84
C HIS A 92 19.43 -26.39 -6.00
N ILE A 93 18.49 -26.74 -5.12
CA ILE A 93 18.55 -27.95 -4.30
C ILE A 93 18.62 -29.20 -5.18
N ARG A 94 17.76 -29.27 -6.21
CA ARG A 94 17.72 -30.39 -7.12
C ARG A 94 19.01 -30.57 -7.92
N ASN A 95 19.54 -29.48 -8.46
CA ASN A 95 20.71 -29.53 -9.33
C ASN A 95 22.02 -29.68 -8.56
N THR A 96 22.13 -29.05 -7.38
CA THR A 96 23.38 -29.04 -6.60
C THR A 96 23.50 -30.23 -5.67
N TYR A 97 22.41 -30.61 -5.02
CA TYR A 97 22.40 -31.67 -4.00
C TYR A 97 21.75 -32.96 -4.46
N GLY A 98 21.11 -32.98 -5.62
CA GLY A 98 20.44 -34.16 -6.17
C GLY A 98 19.27 -34.65 -5.33
N LYS A 99 18.62 -33.77 -4.58
CA LYS A 99 17.52 -34.09 -3.69
C LYS A 99 16.18 -33.74 -4.30
N LYS A 100 15.15 -34.52 -3.98
CA LYS A 100 13.77 -34.14 -4.24
C LYS A 100 13.38 -32.95 -3.37
N VAL A 101 12.40 -32.17 -3.82
CA VAL A 101 11.91 -31.01 -3.07
C VAL A 101 10.39 -31.01 -3.08
N TYR A 102 9.77 -30.63 -1.98
CA TYR A 102 8.37 -30.22 -1.94
C TYR A 102 8.23 -28.95 -1.10
N VAL A 103 7.17 -28.18 -1.31
CA VAL A 103 6.76 -27.10 -0.41
C VAL A 103 5.98 -27.74 0.73
N ALA A 104 6.58 -27.72 1.93
CA ALA A 104 6.03 -28.37 3.12
C ALA A 104 4.93 -27.54 3.78
N GLU A 105 5.05 -26.21 3.67
CA GLU A 105 4.11 -25.26 4.25
C GLU A 105 3.93 -24.08 3.31
N ASN A 106 2.68 -23.72 3.10
CA ASN A 106 2.21 -22.53 2.39
C ASN A 106 0.82 -22.18 2.91
N ALA A 107 0.55 -20.91 3.17
CA ALA A 107 -0.79 -20.39 3.48
C ALA A 107 -0.90 -18.94 3.06
N TYR A 108 -2.11 -18.48 2.78
CA TYR A 108 -2.41 -17.08 2.49
C TYR A 108 -3.74 -16.64 3.10
N CYS A 109 -3.83 -15.36 3.52
CA CYS A 109 -5.02 -14.83 4.16
C CYS A 109 -6.15 -14.58 3.15
N TYR A 110 -7.37 -14.98 3.53
CA TYR A 110 -8.58 -14.68 2.76
C TYR A 110 -9.27 -13.39 3.22
N THR A 111 -8.85 -12.83 4.34
CA THR A 111 -9.34 -11.58 4.93
C THR A 111 -8.28 -10.99 5.85
N ALA A 112 -8.33 -9.69 6.09
CA ALA A 112 -7.55 -9.00 7.12
C ALA A 112 -8.27 -8.94 8.48
N GLU A 113 -9.50 -9.46 8.56
CA GLU A 113 -10.27 -9.49 9.80
C GLU A 113 -9.74 -10.57 10.74
N ASP A 114 -9.96 -10.37 12.04
CA ASP A 114 -9.67 -11.29 13.13
C ASP A 114 -11.02 -11.88 13.61
N GLY A 115 -11.11 -13.20 13.62
CA GLY A 115 -12.36 -13.89 13.94
C GLY A 115 -12.58 -14.14 15.42
N ASP A 116 -11.55 -14.06 16.27
CA ASP A 116 -11.66 -14.44 17.70
C ASP A 116 -11.04 -13.43 18.69
N GLY A 117 -10.42 -12.36 18.22
CA GLY A 117 -9.76 -11.35 19.03
C GLY A 117 -8.34 -11.71 19.47
N SER A 118 -7.76 -12.78 18.93
CA SER A 118 -6.35 -13.13 19.07
C SER A 118 -5.59 -12.66 17.82
N ALA A 119 -4.77 -11.63 17.98
CA ALA A 119 -4.05 -10.99 16.88
C ALA A 119 -3.48 -12.01 15.87
N ASN A 120 -3.81 -11.80 14.61
CA ASN A 120 -3.37 -12.66 13.51
C ASN A 120 -1.89 -12.47 13.18
N SER A 121 -1.23 -13.49 12.66
CA SER A 121 0.16 -13.41 12.19
C SER A 121 0.31 -12.50 10.96
N VAL A 122 -0.79 -12.25 10.23
CA VAL A 122 -0.91 -11.28 9.15
C VAL A 122 -2.14 -10.43 9.43
N GLU A 123 -1.94 -9.19 9.89
CA GLU A 123 -3.01 -8.36 10.47
C GLU A 123 -3.57 -7.32 9.50
N GLY A 124 -2.83 -6.92 8.48
CA GLY A 124 -3.21 -5.78 7.66
C GLY A 124 -2.68 -5.81 6.23
N THR A 125 -3.04 -4.78 5.49
CA THR A 125 -2.64 -4.62 4.07
C THR A 125 -1.14 -4.44 3.89
N ASP A 126 -0.45 -3.90 4.88
CA ASP A 126 1.00 -3.65 4.82
C ASP A 126 1.83 -4.95 4.96
N ASP A 127 1.20 -6.03 5.44
CA ASP A 127 1.85 -7.34 5.58
C ASP A 127 1.69 -8.22 4.32
N LEU A 128 0.89 -7.78 3.35
CA LEU A 128 0.56 -8.61 2.18
C LEU A 128 1.72 -8.74 1.21
N ALA A 129 1.83 -9.89 0.58
CA ALA A 129 2.74 -10.09 -0.53
C ALA A 129 2.28 -9.32 -1.78
N GLU A 130 3.22 -8.75 -2.51
CA GLU A 130 2.95 -7.98 -3.72
C GLU A 130 2.15 -8.81 -4.75
N GLY A 131 1.08 -8.24 -5.25
CA GLY A 131 0.20 -8.85 -6.25
C GLY A 131 -0.90 -9.76 -5.71
N TYR A 132 -1.07 -9.86 -4.38
CA TYR A 132 -2.14 -10.65 -3.77
C TYR A 132 -2.89 -9.84 -2.72
N SER A 133 -4.21 -9.81 -2.80
CA SER A 133 -5.08 -9.15 -1.81
C SER A 133 -5.46 -10.10 -0.68
N ALA A 134 -5.78 -9.55 0.51
CA ALA A 134 -6.45 -10.29 1.58
C ALA A 134 -7.91 -10.54 1.19
N SER A 135 -8.14 -11.54 0.35
CA SER A 135 -9.46 -11.91 -0.16
C SER A 135 -9.50 -13.40 -0.50
N VAL A 136 -10.70 -13.94 -0.60
CA VAL A 136 -10.91 -15.33 -1.03
C VAL A 136 -10.27 -15.59 -2.40
N GLN A 137 -10.35 -14.62 -3.31
CA GLN A 137 -9.72 -14.75 -4.63
C GLN A 137 -8.19 -14.60 -4.54
N GLY A 138 -7.68 -13.66 -3.73
CA GLY A 138 -6.25 -13.47 -3.49
C GLY A 138 -5.60 -14.74 -2.93
N GLN A 139 -6.26 -15.40 -1.95
CA GLN A 139 -5.84 -16.69 -1.41
C GLN A 139 -5.77 -17.76 -2.51
N ALA A 140 -6.81 -17.85 -3.35
CA ALA A 140 -6.83 -18.83 -4.44
C ALA A 140 -5.74 -18.54 -5.49
N ASN A 141 -5.48 -17.30 -5.83
CA ASN A 141 -4.44 -16.90 -6.77
C ASN A 141 -3.04 -17.25 -6.26
N GLU A 142 -2.79 -16.96 -4.98
CA GLU A 142 -1.50 -17.28 -4.36
C GLU A 142 -1.24 -18.80 -4.38
N VAL A 143 -2.20 -19.61 -3.94
CA VAL A 143 -2.07 -21.08 -3.96
C VAL A 143 -1.82 -21.63 -5.37
N ARG A 144 -2.53 -21.07 -6.36
CA ARG A 144 -2.30 -21.43 -7.78
C ARG A 144 -0.85 -21.16 -8.18
N ASP A 145 -0.34 -19.99 -7.85
CA ASP A 145 0.98 -19.54 -8.31
C ASP A 145 2.12 -20.26 -7.60
N VAL A 146 1.98 -20.52 -6.30
CA VAL A 146 2.92 -21.39 -5.58
C VAL A 146 2.96 -22.77 -6.19
N CYS A 147 1.79 -23.37 -6.50
CA CYS A 147 1.74 -24.67 -7.15
C CYS A 147 2.35 -24.66 -8.56
N ALA A 148 2.13 -23.58 -9.34
CA ALA A 148 2.72 -23.42 -10.65
C ALA A 148 4.24 -23.28 -10.57
N ALA A 149 4.74 -22.38 -9.72
CA ALA A 149 6.17 -22.16 -9.51
C ALA A 149 6.89 -23.43 -9.03
N ALA A 150 6.30 -24.13 -8.07
CA ALA A 150 6.84 -25.39 -7.55
C ALA A 150 6.88 -26.47 -8.65
N SER A 151 5.82 -26.60 -9.44
CA SER A 151 5.72 -27.56 -10.55
C SER A 151 6.74 -27.26 -11.65
N GLU A 152 6.86 -25.99 -12.09
CA GLU A 152 7.84 -25.54 -13.09
C GLU A 152 9.28 -25.84 -12.65
N ALA A 153 9.60 -25.61 -11.38
CA ALA A 153 10.91 -25.91 -10.81
C ALA A 153 11.12 -27.43 -10.56
N GLY A 154 10.08 -28.25 -10.71
CA GLY A 154 10.11 -29.71 -10.58
C GLY A 154 10.04 -30.21 -9.15
N ALA A 155 9.32 -29.51 -8.28
CA ALA A 155 8.98 -30.02 -6.95
C ALA A 155 7.98 -31.18 -7.04
N GLU A 156 7.96 -32.02 -5.99
CA GLU A 156 7.06 -33.18 -5.89
C GLU A 156 5.62 -32.77 -5.52
N GLY A 157 5.42 -31.60 -4.88
CA GLY A 157 4.11 -31.10 -4.49
C GLY A 157 4.17 -29.91 -3.53
N VAL A 158 3.00 -29.45 -3.14
CA VAL A 158 2.76 -28.35 -2.19
C VAL A 158 1.75 -28.80 -1.14
N PHE A 159 2.02 -28.51 0.12
CA PHE A 159 1.10 -28.72 1.23
C PHE A 159 0.63 -27.35 1.75
N TYR A 160 -0.71 -27.20 1.84
CA TYR A 160 -1.30 -26.04 2.46
C TYR A 160 -1.29 -26.18 3.97
N TRP A 161 -0.73 -25.18 4.67
CA TRP A 161 -0.58 -25.17 6.12
C TRP A 161 -1.87 -24.70 6.81
N GLU A 162 -2.30 -25.47 7.82
CA GLU A 162 -3.38 -25.09 8.75
C GLU A 162 -4.71 -24.70 8.06
N GLY A 163 -5.00 -25.28 6.90
CA GLY A 163 -6.18 -24.96 6.08
C GLY A 163 -7.54 -25.14 6.77
N THR A 164 -7.58 -25.72 7.98
CA THR A 164 -8.78 -25.93 8.79
C THR A 164 -8.73 -25.26 10.15
N TRP A 165 -7.77 -24.40 10.39
CA TRP A 165 -7.66 -23.63 11.64
C TRP A 165 -8.62 -22.46 11.61
N ILE A 166 -9.77 -22.66 12.27
CA ILE A 166 -10.82 -21.67 12.45
C ILE A 166 -10.94 -21.30 13.94
N PRO A 167 -11.56 -20.18 14.29
CA PRO A 167 -11.80 -19.79 15.65
C PRO A 167 -12.55 -20.86 16.46
N VAL A 168 -12.16 -21.08 17.72
CA VAL A 168 -12.83 -22.00 18.67
C VAL A 168 -13.53 -21.19 19.79
N GLY A 169 -14.09 -20.06 19.43
CA GLY A 169 -14.70 -19.08 20.33
C GLY A 169 -13.77 -17.89 20.59
N PRO A 170 -14.28 -16.82 21.22
CA PRO A 170 -13.51 -15.61 21.50
C PRO A 170 -12.28 -15.88 22.36
N ALA A 171 -11.13 -15.29 21.99
CA ALA A 171 -9.85 -15.52 22.69
C ALA A 171 -9.83 -15.06 24.16
N ASP A 172 -10.71 -14.13 24.52
CA ASP A 172 -10.88 -13.60 25.89
C ASP A 172 -11.89 -14.38 26.75
N ALA A 173 -12.46 -15.45 26.20
CA ALA A 173 -13.41 -16.32 26.89
C ALA A 173 -12.77 -17.64 27.36
N ASP A 174 -13.42 -18.32 28.33
CA ASP A 174 -13.04 -19.70 28.67
C ASP A 174 -13.60 -20.66 27.64
N ASN A 175 -12.73 -21.07 26.71
CA ASN A 175 -13.05 -21.99 25.63
C ASN A 175 -12.68 -23.44 25.94
N SER A 176 -12.32 -23.77 27.17
CA SER A 176 -11.83 -25.13 27.55
C SER A 176 -12.77 -26.25 27.15
N ASP A 177 -14.07 -26.13 27.40
CA ASP A 177 -15.06 -27.14 27.01
C ASP A 177 -15.17 -27.34 25.51
N LEU A 178 -14.99 -26.27 24.72
CA LEU A 178 -15.00 -26.32 23.25
C LEU A 178 -13.75 -27.04 22.74
N TRP A 179 -12.58 -26.69 23.26
CA TRP A 179 -11.31 -27.35 22.91
C TRP A 179 -11.30 -28.83 23.31
N GLU A 180 -11.82 -29.19 24.50
CA GLU A 180 -11.92 -30.61 24.91
C GLU A 180 -12.85 -31.41 24.00
N LYS A 181 -13.92 -30.77 23.49
CA LYS A 181 -14.91 -31.46 22.66
C LYS A 181 -14.54 -31.51 21.18
N TYR A 182 -14.01 -30.44 20.63
CA TYR A 182 -13.80 -30.26 19.19
C TYR A 182 -12.34 -30.03 18.79
N GLY A 183 -11.52 -29.57 19.71
CA GLY A 183 -10.11 -29.32 19.49
C GLY A 183 -9.31 -30.60 19.33
N SER A 184 -8.09 -30.47 18.88
CA SER A 184 -7.16 -31.60 18.71
C SER A 184 -5.76 -31.21 19.17
N GLY A 185 -4.91 -32.20 19.27
CA GLY A 185 -3.51 -32.00 19.59
C GLY A 185 -3.26 -31.45 20.98
N TRP A 186 -2.26 -30.65 21.09
CA TRP A 186 -1.70 -30.13 22.35
C TRP A 186 -2.67 -29.20 23.14
N ALA A 187 -3.61 -28.59 22.48
CA ALA A 187 -4.57 -27.66 23.09
C ALA A 187 -5.61 -28.34 24.01
N SER A 188 -5.76 -29.65 23.93
CA SER A 188 -6.72 -30.41 24.76
C SER A 188 -6.02 -31.34 25.76
N SER A 189 -6.72 -31.78 26.79
CA SER A 189 -6.18 -32.72 27.77
C SER A 189 -5.77 -34.07 27.16
N TYR A 190 -6.26 -34.40 25.97
CA TYR A 190 -5.87 -35.63 25.24
C TYR A 190 -4.39 -35.65 24.88
N ALA A 191 -3.74 -34.50 24.78
CA ALA A 191 -2.30 -34.40 24.54
C ALA A 191 -1.43 -34.78 25.75
N SER A 192 -1.98 -34.97 26.93
CA SER A 192 -1.24 -35.17 28.18
C SER A 192 -0.28 -36.33 28.18
N GLY A 193 -0.47 -37.32 27.27
CA GLY A 193 0.43 -38.44 27.11
C GLY A 193 1.80 -38.09 26.49
N TYR A 194 1.87 -37.03 25.70
CA TYR A 194 3.10 -36.57 25.04
C TYR A 194 3.50 -35.14 25.42
N ASP A 195 2.57 -34.34 25.92
CA ASP A 195 2.83 -32.99 26.42
C ASP A 195 2.16 -32.77 27.81
N PRO A 196 2.71 -33.41 28.88
CA PRO A 196 2.08 -33.40 30.20
C PRO A 196 2.17 -32.05 30.92
N LYS A 197 2.91 -31.09 30.37
CA LYS A 197 3.08 -29.76 30.99
C LYS A 197 2.05 -28.77 30.47
N ASP A 198 1.81 -28.79 29.18
CA ASP A 198 1.06 -27.73 28.48
C ASP A 198 -0.31 -28.22 27.98
N ALA A 199 -0.53 -29.55 27.87
CA ALA A 199 -1.79 -30.13 27.44
C ALA A 199 -2.96 -29.67 28.30
N GLY A 200 -3.99 -29.14 27.68
CA GLY A 200 -5.20 -28.63 28.33
C GLY A 200 -4.99 -27.36 29.17
N GLN A 201 -3.94 -26.57 28.90
CA GLN A 201 -3.68 -25.32 29.61
C GLN A 201 -3.84 -24.08 28.71
N TYR A 202 -3.72 -24.22 27.40
CA TYR A 202 -3.78 -23.13 26.42
C TYR A 202 -5.01 -23.26 25.54
N TYR A 203 -6.12 -22.68 26.00
CA TYR A 203 -7.38 -22.64 25.27
C TYR A 203 -7.61 -21.26 24.62
N GLY A 204 -6.52 -20.64 24.14
CA GLY A 204 -6.55 -19.29 23.58
C GLY A 204 -7.10 -19.21 22.17
N GLY A 205 -6.89 -18.08 21.54
CA GLY A 205 -7.30 -17.81 20.17
C GLY A 205 -6.38 -18.41 19.11
N CYS A 206 -6.77 -18.24 17.87
CA CYS A 206 -6.09 -18.74 16.69
C CYS A 206 -5.48 -17.59 15.88
N SER A 207 -4.15 -17.43 15.90
CA SER A 207 -3.46 -16.41 15.14
C SER A 207 -3.33 -16.69 13.62
N TRP A 208 -4.01 -17.74 13.12
CA TRP A 208 -4.01 -18.17 11.72
C TRP A 208 -5.43 -18.37 11.17
N ASP A 209 -6.45 -17.93 11.87
CA ASP A 209 -7.84 -18.17 11.48
C ASP A 209 -8.22 -17.48 10.16
N ASN A 210 -7.57 -16.37 9.83
CA ASN A 210 -7.75 -15.66 8.57
C ASN A 210 -7.02 -16.30 7.37
N GLN A 211 -6.31 -17.41 7.56
CA GLN A 211 -5.59 -18.15 6.52
C GLN A 211 -6.18 -19.54 6.24
N ALA A 212 -7.24 -19.93 6.95
CA ALA A 212 -7.95 -21.17 6.68
C ALA A 212 -8.62 -21.17 5.31
N MET A 213 -8.96 -22.37 4.81
CA MET A 213 -9.81 -22.57 3.61
C MET A 213 -11.32 -22.58 3.96
N PHE A 214 -11.64 -22.14 5.16
CA PHE A 214 -12.98 -22.02 5.72
C PHE A 214 -13.12 -20.65 6.38
N ASP A 215 -14.34 -20.10 6.35
CA ASP A 215 -14.62 -18.86 7.08
C ASP A 215 -14.59 -19.08 8.61
N PHE A 216 -14.69 -18.01 9.38
CA PHE A 216 -14.66 -18.06 10.86
C PHE A 216 -15.76 -18.90 11.50
N THR A 217 -16.78 -19.29 10.72
CA THR A 217 -17.90 -20.12 11.17
C THR A 217 -17.79 -21.57 10.67
N GLY A 218 -16.73 -21.88 9.91
CA GLY A 218 -16.43 -23.23 9.42
C GLY A 218 -17.10 -23.58 8.09
N HIS A 219 -17.63 -22.61 7.34
CA HIS A 219 -18.11 -22.85 6.00
C HIS A 219 -16.96 -22.81 4.98
N PRO A 220 -16.90 -23.73 4.03
CA PRO A 220 -15.83 -23.75 3.04
C PRO A 220 -15.86 -22.49 2.17
N LEU A 221 -14.70 -21.85 2.03
CA LEU A 221 -14.51 -20.73 1.13
C LEU A 221 -14.46 -21.17 -0.34
N ALA A 222 -14.79 -20.27 -1.25
CA ALA A 222 -14.69 -20.55 -2.68
C ALA A 222 -13.25 -20.87 -3.11
N SER A 223 -12.23 -20.32 -2.42
CA SER A 223 -10.81 -20.60 -2.62
C SER A 223 -10.46 -22.08 -2.47
N LEU A 224 -11.19 -22.86 -1.66
CA LEU A 224 -11.00 -24.31 -1.54
C LEU A 224 -11.13 -25.03 -2.89
N ASN A 225 -11.88 -24.46 -3.84
CA ASN A 225 -12.02 -25.02 -5.18
C ASN A 225 -10.74 -24.91 -6.03
N VAL A 226 -9.74 -24.12 -5.61
CA VAL A 226 -8.47 -23.99 -6.35
C VAL A 226 -7.84 -25.35 -6.62
N PHE A 227 -7.86 -26.25 -5.66
CA PHE A 227 -7.31 -27.61 -5.82
C PHE A 227 -7.97 -28.42 -6.94
N LYS A 228 -9.21 -28.08 -7.29
CA LYS A 228 -9.90 -28.69 -8.44
C LYS A 228 -9.41 -28.12 -9.78
N TYR A 229 -9.00 -26.85 -9.78
CA TYR A 229 -8.67 -26.10 -11.00
C TYR A 229 -7.17 -25.98 -11.27
N LEU A 230 -6.29 -26.23 -10.30
CA LEU A 230 -4.83 -26.14 -10.42
C LEU A 230 -4.28 -26.84 -11.66
N LYS A 231 -4.83 -27.99 -12.01
CA LYS A 231 -4.43 -28.77 -13.19
C LYS A 231 -4.53 -27.99 -14.50
N TYR A 232 -5.40 -26.98 -14.54
CA TYR A 232 -5.67 -26.16 -15.72
C TYR A 232 -5.11 -24.73 -15.56
N GLY A 233 -4.37 -24.45 -14.49
CA GLY A 233 -3.84 -23.11 -14.18
C GLY A 233 -4.91 -22.08 -13.78
N ALA A 234 -6.10 -22.55 -13.39
CA ALA A 234 -7.20 -21.68 -12.98
C ALA A 234 -7.52 -21.84 -11.48
N THR A 235 -8.17 -20.83 -10.89
CA THR A 235 -8.55 -20.81 -9.47
C THR A 235 -10.05 -21.08 -9.26
N ALA A 236 -10.87 -20.67 -10.22
CA ALA A 236 -12.33 -20.74 -10.22
C ALA A 236 -12.83 -20.59 -11.66
N PRO A 237 -14.16 -20.67 -11.93
CA PRO A 237 -14.71 -20.17 -13.19
C PRO A 237 -14.24 -18.73 -13.45
N LEU A 238 -13.97 -18.40 -14.71
CA LEU A 238 -13.46 -17.10 -15.08
C LEU A 238 -14.39 -15.99 -14.57
N ALA A 239 -13.83 -15.05 -13.81
CA ALA A 239 -14.53 -13.90 -13.25
C ALA A 239 -13.58 -12.72 -13.13
N VAL A 240 -14.09 -11.52 -13.09
CA VAL A 240 -13.28 -10.32 -12.83
C VAL A 240 -12.71 -10.41 -11.41
N ASP A 241 -11.39 -10.26 -11.28
CA ASP A 241 -10.66 -10.23 -10.01
C ASP A 241 -10.44 -8.77 -9.55
N SER A 242 -9.98 -7.93 -10.47
CA SER A 242 -9.75 -6.51 -10.18
C SER A 242 -9.90 -5.65 -11.44
N ILE A 243 -10.16 -4.37 -11.21
CA ILE A 243 -10.20 -3.34 -12.25
C ILE A 243 -9.19 -2.27 -11.83
N PRO A 244 -8.14 -1.99 -12.64
CA PRO A 244 -7.23 -0.87 -12.39
C PRO A 244 -8.00 0.44 -12.29
N GLU A 245 -7.47 1.38 -11.53
CA GLU A 245 -8.06 2.70 -11.36
C GLU A 245 -8.25 3.38 -12.72
N VAL A 246 -9.48 3.88 -12.96
CA VAL A 246 -9.81 4.66 -14.15
C VAL A 246 -9.74 6.13 -13.80
N THR A 247 -8.80 6.85 -14.42
CA THR A 247 -8.61 8.29 -14.20
C THR A 247 -8.85 9.04 -15.50
N VAL A 248 -9.58 10.14 -15.43
CA VAL A 248 -9.85 11.04 -16.56
C VAL A 248 -9.58 12.47 -16.11
N ALA A 249 -8.83 13.21 -16.89
CA ALA A 249 -8.58 14.63 -16.65
C ALA A 249 -9.02 15.46 -17.85
N CYS A 250 -9.67 16.58 -17.60
CA CYS A 250 -10.01 17.57 -18.61
C CYS A 250 -9.90 18.99 -18.05
N ASN A 251 -9.84 19.99 -18.90
CA ASN A 251 -9.83 21.39 -18.48
C ASN A 251 -11.26 21.94 -18.36
N ILE A 252 -11.43 22.99 -17.58
CA ILE A 252 -12.66 23.77 -17.52
C ILE A 252 -13.17 24.08 -18.94
N GLY A 253 -14.48 23.94 -19.12
CA GLY A 253 -15.16 24.17 -20.39
C GLY A 253 -15.07 23.02 -21.40
N THR A 254 -14.41 21.92 -21.02
CA THR A 254 -14.31 20.71 -21.84
C THR A 254 -15.01 19.55 -21.14
N ASP A 255 -15.86 18.82 -21.86
CA ASP A 255 -16.50 17.62 -21.31
C ASP A 255 -15.46 16.50 -21.16
N PRO A 256 -15.44 15.76 -20.03
CA PRO A 256 -14.53 14.66 -19.84
C PRO A 256 -14.84 13.49 -20.78
N GLU A 257 -13.82 12.97 -21.44
CA GLU A 257 -13.93 11.80 -22.32
C GLU A 257 -13.74 10.52 -21.49
N LEU A 258 -14.84 9.97 -20.95
CA LEU A 258 -14.83 8.68 -20.28
C LEU A 258 -14.58 7.56 -21.30
N PRO A 259 -13.76 6.55 -20.97
CA PRO A 259 -13.47 5.47 -21.90
C PRO A 259 -14.69 4.57 -22.13
N ASP A 260 -14.88 4.08 -23.35
CA ASP A 260 -15.94 3.12 -23.71
C ASP A 260 -15.66 1.72 -23.13
N THR A 261 -14.39 1.42 -22.82
CA THR A 261 -13.94 0.15 -22.25
C THR A 261 -12.98 0.40 -21.10
N VAL A 262 -12.97 -0.52 -20.13
CA VAL A 262 -12.01 -0.51 -19.03
C VAL A 262 -11.17 -1.78 -19.07
N SER A 263 -9.92 -1.68 -18.61
CA SER A 263 -9.08 -2.87 -18.41
C SER A 263 -9.57 -3.65 -17.20
N VAL A 264 -9.77 -4.93 -17.36
CA VAL A 264 -10.10 -5.86 -16.26
C VAL A 264 -9.03 -6.93 -16.15
N ILE A 265 -8.73 -7.33 -14.94
CA ILE A 265 -7.86 -8.45 -14.62
C ILE A 265 -8.77 -9.58 -14.12
N TYR A 266 -8.71 -10.73 -14.79
CA TYR A 266 -9.49 -11.90 -14.38
C TYR A 266 -8.74 -12.72 -13.32
N ASN A 267 -9.46 -13.61 -12.67
CA ASN A 267 -8.94 -14.50 -11.64
C ASN A 267 -7.93 -15.55 -12.13
N ASP A 268 -7.72 -15.65 -13.44
CA ASP A 268 -6.63 -16.40 -14.06
C ASP A 268 -5.46 -15.52 -14.49
N ARG A 269 -5.50 -14.23 -14.11
CA ARG A 269 -4.55 -13.16 -14.45
C ARG A 269 -4.53 -12.75 -15.92
N SER A 270 -5.45 -13.25 -16.72
CA SER A 270 -5.64 -12.69 -18.05
C SER A 270 -6.24 -11.29 -17.96
N GLU A 271 -5.88 -10.44 -18.93
CA GLU A 271 -6.38 -9.07 -19.03
C GLU A 271 -7.27 -8.93 -20.27
N ALA A 272 -8.30 -8.11 -20.16
CA ALA A 272 -9.15 -7.77 -21.30
C ALA A 272 -9.68 -6.34 -21.19
N GLN A 273 -9.99 -5.75 -22.35
CA GLN A 273 -10.77 -4.51 -22.44
C GLN A 273 -12.25 -4.88 -22.49
N VAL A 274 -13.01 -4.49 -21.48
CA VAL A 274 -14.42 -4.82 -21.33
C VAL A 274 -15.25 -3.55 -21.46
N PRO A 275 -16.35 -3.55 -22.26
CA PRO A 275 -17.26 -2.41 -22.35
C PRO A 275 -17.82 -2.02 -20.99
N VAL A 276 -17.93 -0.71 -20.76
CA VAL A 276 -18.49 -0.14 -19.54
C VAL A 276 -19.63 0.80 -19.89
N ILE A 277 -20.68 0.76 -19.07
CA ILE A 277 -21.80 1.71 -19.15
C ILE A 277 -21.71 2.65 -17.96
N TRP A 278 -21.34 3.90 -18.22
CA TRP A 278 -21.23 4.93 -17.19
C TRP A 278 -22.61 5.46 -16.78
N ASN A 279 -22.75 5.78 -15.50
CA ASN A 279 -23.97 6.37 -14.95
C ASN A 279 -24.14 7.80 -15.49
N THR A 280 -25.23 8.01 -16.23
CA THR A 280 -25.51 9.30 -16.89
C THR A 280 -25.78 10.44 -15.91
N ASP A 281 -26.31 10.15 -14.72
CA ASP A 281 -26.57 11.16 -13.69
C ASP A 281 -25.27 11.64 -13.05
N ASP A 282 -24.33 10.71 -12.80
CA ASP A 282 -23.00 11.05 -12.29
C ASP A 282 -22.21 11.88 -13.33
N VAL A 283 -22.26 11.49 -14.61
CA VAL A 283 -21.64 12.26 -15.71
C VAL A 283 -22.23 13.66 -15.79
N ALA A 284 -23.56 13.78 -15.69
CA ALA A 284 -24.23 15.08 -15.72
C ALA A 284 -23.96 15.95 -14.47
N ALA A 285 -23.53 15.34 -13.38
CA ALA A 285 -23.16 16.05 -12.15
C ALA A 285 -21.72 16.62 -12.18
N ILE A 286 -20.93 16.32 -13.20
CA ILE A 286 -19.57 16.88 -13.33
C ILE A 286 -19.68 18.37 -13.63
N ASP A 287 -19.13 19.19 -12.74
CA ASP A 287 -19.08 20.63 -12.93
C ASP A 287 -17.89 21.02 -13.81
N THR A 288 -18.12 21.07 -15.12
CA THR A 288 -17.09 21.47 -16.09
C THR A 288 -16.86 22.99 -16.11
N LYS A 289 -17.65 23.77 -15.38
CA LYS A 289 -17.49 25.23 -15.31
C LYS A 289 -16.57 25.67 -14.20
N ASN A 290 -16.73 25.06 -13.01
CA ASN A 290 -15.98 25.47 -11.82
C ASN A 290 -14.82 24.53 -11.50
N GLY A 291 -14.76 23.36 -12.19
CA GLY A 291 -13.71 22.37 -11.93
C GLY A 291 -13.88 21.61 -10.62
N GLY A 292 -12.96 20.69 -10.36
CA GLY A 292 -12.94 19.87 -9.16
C GLY A 292 -12.71 18.38 -9.43
N ASN A 293 -12.85 17.58 -8.39
CA ASN A 293 -12.71 16.12 -8.46
C ASN A 293 -14.10 15.48 -8.33
N PHE A 294 -14.40 14.57 -9.24
CA PHE A 294 -15.67 13.88 -9.32
C PHE A 294 -15.45 12.37 -9.41
N THR A 295 -16.43 11.61 -8.96
CA THR A 295 -16.45 10.15 -9.12
C THR A 295 -17.64 9.78 -10.00
N VAL A 296 -17.40 9.01 -11.03
CA VAL A 296 -18.44 8.51 -11.94
C VAL A 296 -18.52 7.00 -11.79
N SER A 297 -19.70 6.50 -11.45
CA SER A 297 -19.99 5.07 -11.35
C SER A 297 -20.24 4.49 -12.75
N GLY A 298 -19.85 3.24 -12.95
CA GLY A 298 -20.12 2.48 -14.17
C GLY A 298 -20.44 1.03 -13.86
N THR A 299 -20.93 0.31 -14.85
CA THR A 299 -21.27 -1.11 -14.72
C THR A 299 -20.85 -1.86 -15.98
N LEU A 300 -20.23 -3.03 -15.78
CA LEU A 300 -19.93 -3.98 -16.86
C LEU A 300 -21.13 -4.87 -17.18
N ASP A 301 -21.10 -5.58 -18.30
CA ASP A 301 -22.20 -6.45 -18.75
C ASP A 301 -22.56 -7.57 -17.76
N ASP A 302 -21.60 -8.01 -16.93
CA ASP A 302 -21.80 -9.03 -15.91
C ASP A 302 -22.34 -8.48 -14.58
N GLY A 303 -22.53 -7.17 -14.50
CA GLY A 303 -23.00 -6.46 -13.30
C GLY A 303 -21.88 -6.00 -12.37
N THR A 304 -20.61 -6.19 -12.73
CA THR A 304 -19.47 -5.69 -11.95
C THR A 304 -19.47 -4.16 -11.95
N GLU A 305 -19.37 -3.57 -10.77
CA GLU A 305 -19.27 -2.11 -10.59
C GLU A 305 -17.83 -1.62 -10.84
N VAL A 306 -17.72 -0.46 -11.43
CA VAL A 306 -16.45 0.25 -11.66
C VAL A 306 -16.64 1.73 -11.38
N THR A 307 -15.57 2.41 -10.99
CA THR A 307 -15.57 3.86 -10.78
C THR A 307 -14.47 4.52 -11.58
N ALA A 308 -14.75 5.73 -12.08
CA ALA A 308 -13.76 6.61 -12.68
C ALA A 308 -13.57 7.83 -11.78
N ALA A 309 -12.32 8.17 -11.49
CA ALA A 309 -11.93 9.44 -10.88
C ALA A 309 -11.77 10.47 -12.00
N VAL A 310 -12.61 11.51 -12.01
CA VAL A 310 -12.60 12.57 -13.01
C VAL A 310 -12.09 13.85 -12.36
N THR A 311 -11.03 14.41 -12.91
CA THR A 311 -10.49 15.73 -12.50
C THR A 311 -10.77 16.74 -13.60
N VAL A 312 -11.45 17.82 -13.23
CA VAL A 312 -11.65 19.00 -14.09
C VAL A 312 -10.72 20.09 -13.57
N ASP A 313 -9.64 20.34 -14.31
CA ASP A 313 -8.58 21.24 -13.89
C ASP A 313 -9.00 22.70 -14.07
N ARG A 314 -8.83 23.49 -13.01
CA ARG A 314 -9.01 24.94 -13.07
C ARG A 314 -7.80 25.58 -13.72
N ILE A 315 -8.03 26.52 -14.65
CA ILE A 315 -6.96 27.31 -15.22
C ILE A 315 -6.54 28.36 -14.18
N ASN A 316 -5.31 28.23 -13.68
CA ASN A 316 -4.70 29.29 -12.87
C ASN A 316 -4.19 30.41 -13.81
N TYR A 317 -4.77 31.59 -13.71
CA TYR A 317 -4.39 32.73 -14.54
C TYR A 317 -3.09 33.40 -14.07
N VAL A 318 -2.65 33.14 -12.82
CA VAL A 318 -1.39 33.64 -12.31
C VAL A 318 -0.22 33.04 -13.10
N GLN A 319 0.67 33.88 -13.60
CA GLN A 319 1.89 33.43 -14.24
C GLN A 319 2.97 33.21 -13.17
N ASN A 320 3.73 32.10 -13.30
CA ASN A 320 4.71 31.67 -12.30
C ASN A 320 4.15 31.72 -10.86
N PRO A 321 3.09 30.95 -10.57
CA PRO A 321 2.30 31.10 -9.34
C PRO A 321 3.02 30.62 -8.08
N SER A 322 3.98 29.69 -8.22
CA SER A 322 4.82 29.13 -7.16
C SER A 322 6.30 29.51 -7.32
N PHE A 323 6.60 30.51 -8.14
CA PHE A 323 7.95 31.08 -8.32
C PHE A 323 9.01 30.12 -8.84
N GLU A 324 8.64 28.95 -9.35
CA GLU A 324 9.55 27.91 -9.84
C GLU A 324 10.24 28.28 -11.17
N ASP A 325 9.65 29.18 -11.98
CA ASP A 325 10.29 29.70 -13.15
C ASP A 325 11.30 30.80 -12.78
N SER A 326 12.50 30.71 -13.30
CA SER A 326 13.54 31.72 -13.12
C SER A 326 13.20 33.09 -13.72
N ASP A 327 12.26 33.17 -14.68
CA ASP A 327 11.68 34.43 -15.13
C ASP A 327 10.60 34.89 -14.14
N THR A 328 10.93 35.91 -13.38
CA THR A 328 10.03 36.52 -12.40
C THR A 328 9.52 37.90 -12.88
N SER A 329 9.72 38.29 -14.13
CA SER A 329 9.40 39.61 -14.68
C SER A 329 7.90 39.92 -14.68
N MET A 330 7.02 38.92 -14.55
CA MET A 330 5.58 39.12 -14.39
C MET A 330 5.19 39.64 -12.97
N TRP A 331 6.06 39.46 -12.01
CA TRP A 331 5.86 39.92 -10.64
C TRP A 331 6.57 41.29 -10.40
N THR A 332 5.87 42.22 -9.81
CA THR A 332 6.41 43.52 -9.42
C THR A 332 6.50 43.59 -7.89
N VAL A 333 7.69 43.83 -7.37
CA VAL A 333 7.90 44.08 -5.94
C VAL A 333 8.01 45.59 -5.70
N ASN A 334 7.16 46.11 -4.81
CA ASN A 334 7.20 47.49 -4.38
C ASN A 334 7.59 47.53 -2.89
N TYR A 335 8.57 48.32 -2.53
CA TYR A 335 9.01 48.49 -1.13
C TYR A 335 9.29 49.96 -0.80
N SER A 336 9.06 50.33 0.45
CA SER A 336 9.20 51.73 0.92
C SER A 336 10.57 52.06 1.52
N GLY A 337 11.43 51.04 1.75
CA GLY A 337 12.74 51.16 2.38
C GLY A 337 13.85 51.51 1.38
N GLU A 338 15.08 51.73 1.92
CA GLU A 338 16.28 51.93 1.10
C GLU A 338 16.84 50.64 0.50
N THR A 339 16.52 49.50 1.07
CA THR A 339 17.00 48.17 0.67
C THR A 339 15.82 47.25 0.52
N ASP A 340 15.78 46.50 -0.58
CA ASP A 340 14.79 45.46 -0.81
C ASP A 340 15.00 44.29 0.19
N PRO A 341 13.99 43.97 1.02
CA PRO A 341 14.10 42.90 2.00
C PRO A 341 13.73 41.52 1.43
N THR A 342 13.51 41.41 0.13
CA THR A 342 12.93 40.25 -0.52
C THR A 342 13.88 39.55 -1.48
N ASP A 343 13.68 38.24 -1.68
CA ASP A 343 14.38 37.45 -2.69
C ASP A 343 13.53 36.23 -3.09
N TYR A 344 13.94 35.52 -4.13
CA TYR A 344 13.38 34.23 -4.50
C TYR A 344 14.28 33.13 -3.96
N GLN A 345 13.86 32.49 -2.86
CA GLN A 345 14.67 31.53 -2.13
C GLN A 345 14.48 30.13 -2.67
N VAL A 346 15.59 29.49 -3.07
CA VAL A 346 15.61 28.07 -3.49
C VAL A 346 15.83 27.21 -2.25
N LYS A 347 14.73 26.74 -1.64
CA LYS A 347 14.76 25.91 -0.43
C LYS A 347 13.43 25.21 -0.24
N ALA A 348 13.31 23.98 -0.72
CA ALA A 348 12.08 23.19 -0.69
C ALA A 348 11.42 23.09 0.70
N ALA A 349 12.18 23.14 1.80
CA ALA A 349 11.62 23.11 3.16
C ALA A 349 10.86 24.40 3.54
N ASP A 350 11.09 25.50 2.84
CA ASP A 350 10.47 26.82 3.08
C ASP A 350 9.44 27.16 1.98
N ALA A 351 9.34 26.34 0.91
CA ALA A 351 8.30 26.40 -0.11
C ALA A 351 7.06 25.60 0.30
N HIS A 352 5.87 26.03 -0.13
CA HIS A 352 4.63 25.30 0.06
C HIS A 352 4.52 24.16 -0.96
N SER A 353 4.96 24.44 -2.20
CA SER A 353 5.15 23.42 -3.24
C SER A 353 6.49 23.64 -3.95
N GLY A 354 7.00 22.61 -4.66
CA GLY A 354 8.24 22.74 -5.42
C GLY A 354 9.50 22.97 -4.58
N GLU A 355 10.39 23.84 -5.10
CA GLU A 355 11.70 24.13 -4.50
C GLU A 355 11.93 25.61 -4.21
N VAL A 356 11.11 26.53 -4.75
CA VAL A 356 11.29 27.98 -4.68
C VAL A 356 10.10 28.65 -4.03
N ALA A 357 10.34 29.65 -3.20
CA ALA A 357 9.30 30.54 -2.67
C ALA A 357 9.76 32.00 -2.73
N PHE A 358 8.83 32.94 -2.82
CA PHE A 358 9.13 34.34 -2.59
C PHE A 358 9.35 34.55 -1.09
N HIS A 359 10.55 34.99 -0.70
CA HIS A 359 11.01 35.09 0.66
C HIS A 359 11.24 36.55 1.07
N PHE A 360 11.08 36.86 2.36
CA PHE A 360 11.43 38.14 2.92
C PHE A 360 12.04 38.00 4.32
N TRP A 361 13.02 38.85 4.58
CA TRP A 361 13.64 39.00 5.90
C TRP A 361 14.47 40.29 5.97
N SER A 362 14.47 40.96 7.13
CA SER A 362 15.38 42.08 7.39
C SER A 362 15.86 42.09 8.84
N GLY A 363 17.16 42.07 9.05
CA GLY A 363 17.79 42.19 10.36
C GLY A 363 18.13 43.63 10.76
N SER A 364 17.74 44.64 9.96
CA SER A 364 18.21 46.04 10.16
C SER A 364 17.10 47.10 10.22
N ALA A 365 15.95 46.85 9.65
CA ALA A 365 14.83 47.78 9.57
C ALA A 365 13.48 47.05 9.49
N ASP A 366 12.42 47.76 9.86
CA ASP A 366 11.05 47.33 9.60
C ASP A 366 10.81 47.25 8.09
N MET A 367 9.92 46.38 7.68
CA MET A 367 9.61 46.09 6.29
C MET A 367 8.20 46.56 5.95
N ASP A 368 8.05 47.22 4.80
CA ASP A 368 6.77 47.64 4.23
C ASP A 368 6.87 47.46 2.70
N PHE A 369 6.29 46.39 2.18
CA PHE A 369 6.39 46.03 0.78
C PHE A 369 5.16 45.27 0.28
N SER A 370 5.00 45.21 -1.04
CA SER A 370 4.03 44.36 -1.72
C SER A 370 4.68 43.66 -2.89
N ILE A 371 4.13 42.49 -3.24
CA ILE A 371 4.38 41.78 -4.49
C ILE A 371 3.07 41.65 -5.26
N GLU A 372 3.07 41.99 -6.54
CA GLU A 372 1.84 42.06 -7.33
C GLU A 372 2.03 41.60 -8.78
N GLN A 373 0.93 41.15 -9.39
CA GLN A 373 0.82 40.84 -10.80
C GLN A 373 -0.41 41.50 -11.40
N SER A 374 -0.29 42.07 -12.61
CA SER A 374 -1.39 42.78 -13.27
C SER A 374 -1.80 42.08 -14.57
N PHE A 375 -3.10 42.02 -14.81
CA PHE A 375 -3.74 41.47 -15.97
C PHE A 375 -4.51 42.56 -16.71
N THR A 376 -4.62 42.44 -18.05
CA THR A 376 -5.32 43.38 -18.92
C THR A 376 -6.28 42.70 -19.91
N ASP A 377 -6.30 41.36 -19.95
CA ASP A 377 -6.98 40.56 -20.94
C ASP A 377 -7.71 39.36 -20.35
N LEU A 378 -8.05 39.42 -19.04
CA LEU A 378 -8.90 38.40 -18.44
C LEU A 378 -10.30 38.43 -19.08
N GLU A 379 -10.89 37.25 -19.25
CA GLU A 379 -12.29 37.17 -19.64
C GLU A 379 -13.21 37.78 -18.57
N PRO A 380 -14.26 38.52 -18.94
CA PRO A 380 -15.27 38.96 -17.97
C PRO A 380 -15.81 37.76 -17.17
N GLY A 381 -16.03 37.96 -15.87
CA GLY A 381 -16.54 36.91 -14.98
C GLY A 381 -16.15 37.13 -13.53
N THR A 382 -16.53 36.20 -12.69
CA THR A 382 -16.19 36.18 -11.26
C THR A 382 -14.97 35.31 -11.02
N TYR A 383 -14.01 35.83 -10.25
CA TYR A 383 -12.74 35.15 -9.94
C TYR A 383 -12.59 34.96 -8.45
N GLU A 384 -11.83 33.93 -8.08
CA GLU A 384 -11.35 33.64 -6.72
C GLU A 384 -9.82 33.77 -6.70
N LEU A 385 -9.29 34.51 -5.72
CA LEU A 385 -7.88 34.69 -5.49
C LEU A 385 -7.48 34.06 -4.16
N SER A 386 -6.41 33.26 -4.13
CA SER A 386 -5.80 32.78 -2.90
C SER A 386 -4.28 32.73 -2.99
N ALA A 387 -3.62 32.59 -1.85
CA ALA A 387 -2.17 32.40 -1.76
C ALA A 387 -1.82 31.65 -0.49
N PHE A 388 -0.65 31.00 -0.45
CA PHE A 388 -0.11 30.43 0.77
C PHE A 388 1.05 31.26 1.30
N SER A 389 1.03 31.57 2.61
CA SER A 389 2.12 32.29 3.24
C SER A 389 2.39 31.75 4.64
N GLN A 390 3.67 31.64 4.99
CA GLN A 390 4.13 31.26 6.33
C GLN A 390 5.18 32.23 6.83
N GLY A 391 5.42 32.27 8.13
CA GLY A 391 6.46 33.11 8.73
C GLY A 391 6.22 33.38 10.19
N GLY A 392 7.04 34.27 10.79
CA GLY A 392 6.94 34.53 12.21
C GLY A 392 7.76 35.73 12.69
N ASP A 393 7.91 35.82 14.01
CA ASP A 393 8.61 36.90 14.74
C ASP A 393 7.97 38.28 14.54
N LEU A 394 6.64 38.30 14.45
CA LEU A 394 5.84 39.51 14.22
C LEU A 394 5.55 40.28 15.50
N SER A 395 5.51 41.59 15.41
CA SER A 395 4.99 42.47 16.44
C SER A 395 3.47 42.63 16.36
N ASP A 396 2.85 43.14 17.42
CA ASP A 396 1.39 43.36 17.52
C ASP A 396 0.85 44.36 16.47
N ASP A 397 1.69 45.21 15.89
CA ASP A 397 1.34 46.18 14.86
C ASP A 397 1.65 45.75 13.43
N ALA A 398 2.07 44.50 13.25
CA ALA A 398 2.23 43.90 11.94
C ALA A 398 0.89 43.74 11.23
N SER A 399 0.87 43.85 9.90
CA SER A 399 -0.32 43.62 9.10
C SER A 399 0.03 42.98 7.75
N MET A 400 -0.76 41.99 7.33
CA MET A 400 -0.64 41.32 6.05
C MET A 400 -2.00 41.22 5.39
N GLU A 401 -2.04 41.46 4.09
CA GLU A 401 -3.28 41.40 3.31
C GLU A 401 -3.02 40.83 1.93
N LEU A 402 -3.80 39.82 1.58
CA LEU A 402 -4.04 39.47 0.17
C LEU A 402 -4.97 40.55 -0.40
N TYR A 403 -4.69 41.09 -1.58
CA TYR A 403 -5.54 42.12 -2.19
C TYR A 403 -5.76 41.90 -3.69
N ALA A 404 -6.88 42.46 -4.17
CA ALA A 404 -7.24 42.57 -5.57
C ALA A 404 -7.72 43.99 -5.87
N MET A 405 -7.17 44.59 -6.92
CA MET A 405 -7.61 45.90 -7.44
C MET A 405 -8.38 45.68 -8.73
N VAL A 406 -9.68 45.96 -8.73
CA VAL A 406 -10.57 45.79 -9.88
C VAL A 406 -11.51 47.02 -9.98
N ASP A 407 -11.64 47.63 -11.15
CA ASP A 407 -12.51 48.78 -11.40
C ASP A 407 -12.29 49.97 -10.41
N GLY A 408 -11.03 50.17 -9.98
CA GLY A 408 -10.68 51.18 -9.00
C GLY A 408 -11.12 50.91 -7.56
N LYS A 409 -11.62 49.70 -7.27
CA LYS A 409 -11.93 49.21 -5.92
C LYS A 409 -10.87 48.24 -5.45
N GLU A 410 -10.57 48.30 -4.17
CA GLU A 410 -9.71 47.32 -3.51
C GLU A 410 -10.55 46.34 -2.72
N LEU A 411 -10.29 45.03 -2.93
CA LEU A 411 -10.80 43.93 -2.15
C LEU A 411 -9.63 43.34 -1.36
N THR A 412 -9.81 43.05 -0.07
CA THR A 412 -8.73 42.52 0.77
C THR A 412 -9.18 41.33 1.60
N ALA A 413 -8.21 40.44 1.87
CA ALA A 413 -8.34 39.36 2.84
C ALA A 413 -7.15 39.45 3.81
N PRO A 414 -7.35 40.02 5.03
CA PRO A 414 -6.29 40.14 6.02
C PRO A 414 -5.95 38.73 6.57
N PHE A 415 -4.67 38.56 6.88
CA PHE A 415 -4.17 37.34 7.52
C PHE A 415 -3.00 37.67 8.45
N MET A 416 -2.51 36.72 9.22
CA MET A 416 -1.38 36.90 10.13
C MET A 416 -0.52 35.65 10.14
N LEU A 417 0.78 35.80 9.93
CA LEU A 417 1.72 34.68 10.03
C LEU A 417 1.93 34.33 11.52
N THR A 418 2.15 33.05 11.79
CA THR A 418 2.19 32.51 13.16
C THR A 418 3.55 31.91 13.49
N THR A 419 4.00 30.92 12.67
CA THR A 419 5.26 30.22 12.88
C THR A 419 5.66 29.44 11.62
N TYR A 420 6.81 28.79 11.68
CA TYR A 420 7.34 27.95 10.62
C TYR A 420 6.42 26.73 10.36
N ALA A 421 6.21 26.44 9.07
CA ALA A 421 5.36 25.37 8.55
C ALA A 421 3.87 25.47 8.94
N ASP A 422 3.42 26.63 9.44
CA ASP A 422 2.01 26.92 9.68
C ASP A 422 1.48 27.87 8.59
N TRP A 423 1.13 27.26 7.45
CA TRP A 423 0.73 27.98 6.25
C TRP A 423 -0.65 28.61 6.39
N GLN A 424 -0.69 29.91 6.21
CA GLN A 424 -1.93 30.68 6.11
C GLN A 424 -2.40 30.71 4.66
N ASN A 425 -3.70 30.58 4.45
CA ASN A 425 -4.31 30.63 3.12
C ASN A 425 -5.43 31.68 3.08
N PRO A 426 -5.11 32.98 2.95
CA PRO A 426 -6.10 34.02 2.72
C PRO A 426 -6.77 33.81 1.36
N VAL A 427 -8.11 34.06 1.29
CA VAL A 427 -8.92 33.91 0.10
C VAL A 427 -9.77 35.16 -0.11
N ILE A 428 -9.82 35.67 -1.34
CA ILE A 428 -10.83 36.61 -1.82
C ILE A 428 -11.77 35.84 -2.75
N PRO A 429 -12.98 35.44 -2.28
CA PRO A 429 -13.79 34.44 -2.97
C PRO A 429 -14.55 34.97 -4.18
N GLU A 430 -14.76 36.29 -4.31
CA GLU A 430 -15.56 36.89 -5.36
C GLU A 430 -14.92 38.19 -5.84
N ILE A 431 -14.34 38.18 -7.04
CA ILE A 431 -13.76 39.33 -7.72
C ILE A 431 -14.47 39.47 -9.07
N GLU A 432 -15.33 40.47 -9.22
CA GLU A 432 -16.03 40.74 -10.48
C GLU A 432 -15.12 41.49 -11.45
N VAL A 433 -14.68 40.84 -12.52
CA VAL A 433 -13.89 41.42 -13.60
C VAL A 433 -14.83 41.71 -14.78
N THR A 434 -14.89 42.99 -15.20
CA THR A 434 -15.80 43.40 -16.28
C THR A 434 -15.09 43.86 -17.55
N ASP A 435 -13.91 44.46 -17.43
CA ASP A 435 -13.11 45.02 -18.54
C ASP A 435 -11.81 44.26 -18.83
N GLY A 436 -11.57 43.14 -18.12
CA GLY A 436 -10.37 42.33 -18.26
C GLY A 436 -9.20 42.80 -17.44
N SER A 437 -9.34 43.90 -16.70
CA SER A 437 -8.25 44.51 -15.91
C SER A 437 -8.34 44.08 -14.44
N LEU A 438 -7.26 43.51 -13.92
CA LEU A 438 -7.17 43.09 -12.52
C LEU A 438 -5.69 43.20 -12.08
N THR A 439 -5.44 43.74 -10.89
CA THR A 439 -4.14 43.63 -10.21
C THR A 439 -4.35 42.83 -8.92
N ILE A 440 -3.58 41.79 -8.74
CA ILE A 440 -3.58 40.94 -7.54
C ILE A 440 -2.24 41.13 -6.80
N GLY A 441 -2.22 40.95 -5.49
CA GLY A 441 -0.97 40.96 -4.76
C GLY A 441 -1.10 40.66 -3.28
N VAL A 442 0.04 40.59 -2.62
CA VAL A 442 0.13 40.44 -1.17
C VAL A 442 0.97 41.59 -0.62
N ARG A 443 0.46 42.19 0.42
CA ARG A 443 1.09 43.32 1.12
C ARG A 443 1.52 42.89 2.51
N TYR A 444 2.76 43.26 2.87
CA TYR A 444 3.36 42.94 4.16
C TYR A 444 3.87 44.22 4.82
N LYS A 445 3.47 44.39 6.07
CA LYS A 445 4.05 45.43 6.97
C LYS A 445 4.44 44.76 8.27
N CYS A 446 5.73 44.64 8.52
CA CYS A 446 6.26 43.89 9.65
C CYS A 446 7.54 44.51 10.21
N ASN A 447 7.84 44.19 11.45
CA ASN A 447 8.98 44.65 12.20
C ASN A 447 10.29 44.05 11.74
N VAL A 448 11.39 44.64 12.12
CA VAL A 448 12.74 44.09 11.99
C VAL A 448 12.82 42.70 12.63
N ASN A 449 13.55 41.78 11.98
CA ASN A 449 13.71 40.36 12.26
C ASN A 449 12.50 39.46 11.95
N SER A 450 11.35 39.99 11.57
CA SER A 450 10.29 39.18 11.00
C SER A 450 10.77 38.50 9.70
N TRP A 451 10.22 37.37 9.43
CA TRP A 451 10.56 36.55 8.25
C TRP A 451 9.33 35.87 7.71
N GLY A 452 9.36 35.49 6.44
CA GLY A 452 8.29 34.69 5.84
C GLY A 452 8.53 34.30 4.40
N THR A 453 7.66 33.46 3.91
CA THR A 453 7.58 33.05 2.51
C THR A 453 6.15 33.14 2.00
N LEU A 454 6.03 33.45 0.70
CA LEU A 454 4.79 33.41 -0.08
C LEU A 454 4.96 32.40 -1.20
N ASP A 455 3.89 31.61 -1.46
CA ASP A 455 3.91 30.57 -2.46
C ASP A 455 2.50 30.27 -2.99
N ASP A 456 2.39 29.52 -4.07
CA ASP A 456 1.15 28.96 -4.64
C ASP A 456 0.02 30.01 -4.75
N VAL A 457 0.29 31.12 -5.41
CA VAL A 457 -0.74 32.15 -5.67
C VAL A 457 -1.68 31.66 -6.75
N THR A 458 -2.98 31.67 -6.50
CA THR A 458 -3.97 31.17 -7.47
C THR A 458 -5.03 32.22 -7.80
N LEU A 459 -5.35 32.34 -9.07
CA LEU A 459 -6.48 33.13 -9.59
C LEU A 459 -7.31 32.25 -10.51
N TYR A 460 -8.48 31.83 -10.05
CA TYR A 460 -9.39 30.98 -10.80
C TYR A 460 -10.66 31.71 -11.19
N LYS A 461 -11.12 31.56 -12.44
CA LYS A 461 -12.48 31.97 -12.83
C LYS A 461 -13.47 30.98 -12.25
N ILE A 462 -14.46 31.44 -11.48
CA ILE A 462 -15.44 30.60 -10.79
C ILE A 462 -16.85 30.75 -11.31
N ALA A 463 -17.14 31.85 -12.06
CA ALA A 463 -18.42 32.02 -12.73
C ALA A 463 -18.27 32.98 -13.93
N GLU A 464 -19.25 32.90 -14.86
CA GLU A 464 -19.42 33.74 -16.04
C GLU A 464 -19.86 35.18 -15.66
#